data_c0af80cbafc7a3659b3b2068f69f37d4
#
_entry.id   c0af80cbafc7a3659b3b2068f69f37d4
#
_cell.length_a   1.000
_cell.length_b   1.000
_cell.length_c   1.000
_cell.angle_alpha   90.00
_cell.angle_beta   90.00
_cell.angle_gamma   90.00
#
_symmetry.space_group_name_H-M   'P 1'
#
loop_
_entity.id
_entity.type
_entity.pdbx_description
1 polymer ?
#
loop_
_entity_poly.entity_id
_entity_poly.type
_entity_poly.pdbx_seq_one_letter_code
_entity_poly.pdbx_strand_id
1 'polypeptide(L)'
;VVSGTVFVDFGRNRIYALPEDGEEVMVFNDFLEMFEKLRPTIVVADSYPRKLQPTITRLDGATFLRLRDLKKLSEERKNNGLKKTDENDVKALRQMFYKTPDLFQPLYTSPVELEVRALTELWVELAGIKKAAKYTRTTTNDPLAVETYKILRRYTKRLATRIHEKALELPLYRTAVERFGLKGATLAYIISHDSIVFKTLSRTGLERRYELFRRPWRGRGLRSQLLILLANKMVLNKHLRYLSVYESYLRRGKKHWQAILRVAKRILRDIRRLAIEVQEAGLAAPA
;
A
#
# COMPACT_ATOMS: atom_id res chain seq x y z
N VAL A 1 22.74 24.61 10.11
CA VAL A 1 21.36 24.11 9.80
C VAL A 1 21.49 23.36 8.48
N VAL A 2 21.51 22.05 8.53
CA VAL A 2 21.61 21.21 7.32
C VAL A 2 20.19 21.08 6.76
N SER A 3 19.83 21.92 5.80
CA SER A 3 18.62 21.73 4.98
C SER A 3 19.00 20.84 3.80
N GLY A 4 18.91 19.53 3.94
CA GLY A 4 19.35 18.61 2.90
C GLY A 4 18.72 17.22 3.04
N THR A 5 19.29 16.28 2.31
CA THR A 5 18.89 14.87 2.36
C THR A 5 19.54 14.18 3.57
N VAL A 6 18.74 13.38 4.29
CA VAL A 6 19.24 12.50 5.37
C VAL A 6 18.89 11.05 5.04
N PHE A 7 19.89 10.19 5.09
CA PHE A 7 19.74 8.74 4.91
C PHE A 7 19.58 8.06 6.26
N VAL A 8 18.59 7.20 6.40
CA VAL A 8 18.17 6.66 7.71
C VAL A 8 17.99 5.15 7.63
N ASP A 9 18.51 4.46 8.63
CA ASP A 9 18.15 3.07 8.93
C ASP A 9 17.52 2.96 10.31
N PHE A 10 16.40 2.25 10.38
CA PHE A 10 15.63 2.03 11.62
C PHE A 10 16.00 0.70 12.24
N GLY A 11 17.04 0.70 13.07
CA GLY A 11 17.40 -0.44 13.88
C GLY A 11 16.36 -0.77 14.96
N ARG A 12 16.61 -1.82 15.75
CA ARG A 12 15.65 -2.31 16.74
C ARG A 12 15.27 -1.26 17.80
N ASN A 13 16.27 -0.54 18.33
CA ASN A 13 16.09 0.45 19.41
C ASN A 13 16.78 1.79 19.13
N ARG A 14 17.37 1.95 17.98
CA ARG A 14 18.15 3.13 17.58
C ARG A 14 17.87 3.48 16.14
N ILE A 15 18.11 4.72 15.81
CA ILE A 15 18.00 5.27 14.45
C ILE A 15 19.38 5.70 14.05
N TYR A 16 19.85 5.19 12.93
CA TYR A 16 21.13 5.54 12.33
C TYR A 16 20.89 6.53 11.20
N ALA A 17 21.48 7.71 11.28
CA ALA A 17 21.23 8.77 10.32
C ALA A 17 22.57 9.32 9.77
N LEU A 18 22.64 9.48 8.47
CA LEU A 18 23.76 10.06 7.76
C LEU A 18 23.28 11.25 6.94
N PRO A 19 23.60 12.49 7.33
CA PRO A 19 23.36 13.66 6.51
C PRO A 19 24.08 13.56 5.16
N GLU A 20 23.55 14.22 4.15
CA GLU A 20 24.10 14.24 2.79
C GLU A 20 25.60 14.68 2.78
N ASP A 21 25.90 15.76 3.49
CA ASP A 21 27.25 16.31 3.61
C ASP A 21 28.03 15.73 4.80
N GLY A 22 27.43 14.77 5.53
CA GLY A 22 28.08 14.17 6.71
C GLY A 22 29.03 13.04 6.33
N GLU A 23 30.13 12.92 7.07
CA GLU A 23 31.07 11.79 6.94
C GLU A 23 30.72 10.66 7.92
N GLU A 24 30.19 11.02 9.09
CA GLU A 24 29.92 10.10 10.19
C GLU A 24 28.41 9.82 10.35
N VAL A 25 28.11 8.58 10.71
CA VAL A 25 26.74 8.17 11.01
C VAL A 25 26.42 8.59 12.44
N MET A 26 25.36 9.37 12.59
CA MET A 26 24.82 9.80 13.87
C MET A 26 23.80 8.79 14.38
N VAL A 27 23.73 8.61 15.70
CA VAL A 27 22.79 7.65 16.32
C VAL A 27 21.82 8.41 17.22
N PHE A 28 20.53 8.10 17.05
CA PHE A 28 19.44 8.71 17.81
C PHE A 28 18.58 7.62 18.46
N ASN A 29 17.94 7.95 19.55
CA ASN A 29 17.00 7.07 20.22
C ASN A 29 15.55 7.29 19.75
N ASP A 30 15.25 8.49 19.25
CA ASP A 30 13.92 8.91 18.82
C ASP A 30 13.93 9.58 17.44
N PHE A 31 12.87 9.41 16.69
CA PHE A 31 12.74 9.94 15.33
C PHE A 31 12.50 11.46 15.32
N LEU A 32 11.77 11.99 16.27
CA LEU A 32 11.53 13.43 16.38
C LEU A 32 12.81 14.15 16.79
N GLU A 33 13.57 13.59 17.73
CA GLU A 33 14.90 14.11 18.11
C GLU A 33 15.82 14.23 16.88
N MET A 34 15.90 13.17 16.07
CA MET A 34 16.65 13.19 14.81
C MET A 34 16.14 14.29 13.87
N PHE A 35 14.81 14.35 13.69
CA PHE A 35 14.19 15.28 12.75
C PHE A 35 14.37 16.74 13.18
N GLU A 36 14.22 17.07 14.45
CA GLU A 36 14.42 18.41 14.99
C GLU A 36 15.88 18.86 14.91
N LYS A 37 16.83 17.95 15.16
CA LYS A 37 18.25 18.24 15.13
C LYS A 37 18.77 18.43 13.72
N LEU A 38 18.38 17.59 12.77
CA LEU A 38 18.88 17.59 11.39
C LEU A 38 18.05 18.44 10.43
N ARG A 39 16.77 18.66 10.73
CA ARG A 39 15.78 19.42 9.91
C ARG A 39 15.83 19.06 8.42
N PRO A 40 15.71 17.77 8.07
CA PRO A 40 15.85 17.35 6.69
C PRO A 40 14.69 17.82 5.82
N THR A 41 14.97 18.17 4.57
CA THR A 41 13.95 18.36 3.53
C THR A 41 13.60 17.03 2.82
N ILE A 42 14.55 16.09 2.81
CA ILE A 42 14.36 14.75 2.27
C ILE A 42 14.88 13.73 3.27
N VAL A 43 14.06 12.73 3.60
CA VAL A 43 14.45 11.57 4.41
C VAL A 43 14.38 10.32 3.54
N VAL A 44 15.50 9.62 3.41
CA VAL A 44 15.64 8.41 2.59
C VAL A 44 15.87 7.22 3.50
N ALA A 45 15.02 6.19 3.43
CA ALA A 45 15.19 4.96 4.19
C ALA A 45 14.93 3.73 3.33
N ASP A 46 15.43 2.58 3.78
CA ASP A 46 15.08 1.30 3.18
C ASP A 46 13.61 0.95 3.45
N SER A 47 13.15 1.20 4.67
CA SER A 47 11.77 0.99 5.13
C SER A 47 11.43 1.97 6.26
N TYR A 48 10.14 2.16 6.52
CA TYR A 48 9.65 2.98 7.64
C TYR A 48 8.81 2.13 8.58
N PRO A 49 9.13 2.09 9.89
CA PRO A 49 8.30 1.42 10.89
C PRO A 49 6.86 1.93 10.87
N ARG A 50 5.89 1.03 10.93
CA ARG A 50 4.46 1.42 10.91
C ARG A 50 4.08 2.41 11.99
N LYS A 51 4.66 2.27 13.19
CA LYS A 51 4.44 3.16 14.33
C LYS A 51 4.82 4.62 14.07
N LEU A 52 5.73 4.87 13.13
CA LEU A 52 6.17 6.24 12.78
C LEU A 52 5.30 6.91 11.73
N GLN A 53 4.47 6.16 11.01
CA GLN A 53 3.67 6.73 9.93
C GLN A 53 2.76 7.89 10.38
N PRO A 54 2.06 7.83 11.54
CA PRO A 54 1.27 8.96 12.03
C PRO A 54 2.12 10.21 12.37
N THR A 55 3.35 10.00 12.83
CA THR A 55 4.28 11.11 13.12
C THR A 55 4.75 11.74 11.81
N ILE A 56 5.20 10.93 10.86
CA ILE A 56 5.69 11.36 9.55
C ILE A 56 4.66 12.23 8.81
N THR A 57 3.37 11.89 8.89
CA THR A 57 2.31 12.69 8.24
C THR A 57 2.08 14.07 8.83
N ARG A 58 2.56 14.32 10.03
CA ARG A 58 2.45 15.61 10.71
C ARG A 58 3.68 16.50 10.52
N LEU A 59 4.73 15.93 9.91
CA LEU A 59 5.97 16.67 9.64
C LEU A 59 5.86 17.34 8.27
N ASP A 60 5.46 18.60 8.30
CA ASP A 60 5.37 19.43 7.10
C ASP A 60 6.77 19.80 6.58
N GLY A 61 6.87 19.96 5.26
CA GLY A 61 8.08 20.44 4.61
C GLY A 61 9.15 19.38 4.32
N ALA A 62 8.93 18.11 4.67
CA ALA A 62 9.86 17.03 4.34
C ALA A 62 9.26 15.96 3.43
N THR A 63 10.06 15.51 2.47
CA THR A 63 9.73 14.39 1.58
C THR A 63 10.33 13.10 2.12
N PHE A 64 9.52 12.06 2.29
CA PHE A 64 9.95 10.76 2.77
C PHE A 64 10.02 9.76 1.62
N LEU A 65 11.22 9.24 1.35
CA LEU A 65 11.49 8.29 0.28
C LEU A 65 11.86 6.92 0.85
N ARG A 66 11.37 5.86 0.24
CA ARG A 66 11.72 4.48 0.60
C ARG A 66 12.30 3.72 -0.58
N LEU A 67 13.18 2.77 -0.31
CA LEU A 67 13.72 1.87 -1.30
C LEU A 67 12.62 0.90 -1.81
N ARG A 68 12.54 0.69 -3.12
CA ARG A 68 11.54 -0.19 -3.75
C ARG A 68 11.85 -1.67 -3.57
N ASP A 69 13.14 -2.02 -3.57
CA ASP A 69 13.60 -3.40 -3.49
C ASP A 69 14.76 -3.52 -2.49
N LEU A 70 14.47 -4.10 -1.33
CA LEU A 70 15.44 -4.32 -0.25
C LEU A 70 16.60 -5.24 -0.66
N LYS A 71 16.44 -6.09 -1.67
CA LYS A 71 17.53 -6.94 -2.16
C LYS A 71 18.67 -6.12 -2.73
N LYS A 72 18.33 -5.00 -3.38
CA LYS A 72 19.32 -4.10 -3.95
C LYS A 72 20.25 -3.50 -2.89
N LEU A 73 19.76 -3.21 -1.69
CA LEU A 73 20.60 -2.74 -0.58
C LEU A 73 21.63 -3.82 -0.18
N SER A 74 21.21 -5.08 -0.13
CA SER A 74 22.13 -6.19 0.16
C SER A 74 23.17 -6.40 -0.95
N GLU A 75 22.78 -6.24 -2.22
CA GLU A 75 23.68 -6.30 -3.36
C GLU A 75 24.70 -5.16 -3.31
N GLU A 76 24.26 -3.91 -3.08
CA GLU A 76 25.15 -2.75 -3.00
C GLU A 76 26.18 -2.87 -1.87
N ARG A 77 25.76 -3.35 -0.68
CA ARG A 77 26.70 -3.62 0.42
C ARG A 77 27.78 -4.63 0.03
N LYS A 78 27.39 -5.73 -0.61
CA LYS A 78 28.32 -6.78 -1.05
C LYS A 78 29.30 -6.24 -2.08
N ASN A 79 28.81 -5.48 -3.06
CA ASN A 79 29.65 -4.88 -4.11
C ASN A 79 30.69 -3.90 -3.55
N ASN A 80 30.40 -3.25 -2.42
CA ASN A 80 31.31 -2.34 -1.74
C ASN A 80 32.10 -2.99 -0.61
N GLY A 81 32.03 -4.33 -0.43
CA GLY A 81 32.75 -5.05 0.63
C GLY A 81 32.26 -4.72 2.06
N LEU A 82 31.06 -4.13 2.21
CA LEU A 82 30.53 -3.70 3.49
C LEU A 82 29.86 -4.88 4.24
N LYS A 83 30.19 -5.01 5.52
CA LYS A 83 29.50 -5.95 6.41
C LYS A 83 28.06 -5.48 6.66
N LYS A 84 27.16 -6.42 7.03
CA LYS A 84 25.79 -6.09 7.41
C LYS A 84 25.77 -5.47 8.81
N THR A 85 25.68 -4.13 8.83
CA THR A 85 25.44 -3.31 10.04
C THR A 85 24.50 -2.17 9.65
N ASP A 86 23.75 -1.63 10.60
CA ASP A 86 22.83 -0.52 10.38
C ASP A 86 23.59 0.73 9.84
N GLU A 87 24.80 0.98 10.30
CA GLU A 87 25.67 2.06 9.79
C GLU A 87 26.05 1.86 8.31
N ASN A 88 26.40 0.63 7.93
CA ASN A 88 26.75 0.32 6.55
C ASN A 88 25.51 0.33 5.63
N ASP A 89 24.32 0.05 6.18
CA ASP A 89 23.07 0.15 5.43
C ASP A 89 22.78 1.59 5.07
N VAL A 90 23.00 2.54 5.98
CA VAL A 90 22.84 3.98 5.72
C VAL A 90 23.84 4.46 4.67
N LYS A 91 25.11 4.05 4.75
CA LYS A 91 26.14 4.37 3.75
C LYS A 91 25.80 3.83 2.37
N ALA A 92 25.32 2.60 2.31
CA ALA A 92 24.89 1.96 1.07
C ALA A 92 23.64 2.65 0.47
N LEU A 93 22.66 3.05 1.31
CA LEU A 93 21.49 3.83 0.87
C LEU A 93 21.91 5.15 0.22
N ARG A 94 22.87 5.88 0.82
CA ARG A 94 23.39 7.13 0.24
C ARG A 94 24.02 6.88 -1.14
N GLN A 95 24.87 5.88 -1.28
CA GLN A 95 25.50 5.55 -2.56
C GLN A 95 24.46 5.16 -3.62
N MET A 96 23.47 4.34 -3.26
CA MET A 96 22.40 3.93 -4.16
C MET A 96 21.53 5.11 -4.60
N PHE A 97 21.24 6.04 -3.70
CA PHE A 97 20.41 7.19 -4.01
C PHE A 97 21.01 8.04 -5.12
N TYR A 98 22.32 8.24 -5.12
CA TYR A 98 23.02 8.99 -6.18
C TYR A 98 23.25 8.19 -7.45
N LYS A 99 23.52 6.89 -7.35
CA LYS A 99 23.75 6.04 -8.51
C LYS A 99 22.45 5.70 -9.26
N THR A 100 21.38 5.45 -8.54
CA THR A 100 20.12 4.92 -9.08
C THR A 100 18.90 5.49 -8.34
N PRO A 101 18.62 6.81 -8.47
CA PRO A 101 17.52 7.47 -7.76
C PRO A 101 16.15 6.84 -8.05
N ASP A 102 15.97 6.25 -9.23
CA ASP A 102 14.72 5.55 -9.62
C ASP A 102 14.37 4.34 -8.74
N LEU A 103 15.30 3.85 -7.94
CA LEU A 103 15.04 2.79 -6.95
C LEU A 103 14.27 3.31 -5.74
N PHE A 104 14.17 4.61 -5.56
CA PHE A 104 13.47 5.23 -4.46
C PHE A 104 12.09 5.75 -4.90
N GLN A 105 11.17 5.75 -3.98
CA GLN A 105 9.80 6.23 -4.22
C GLN A 105 9.27 6.92 -2.98
N PRO A 106 8.39 7.92 -3.12
CA PRO A 106 7.72 8.52 -1.99
C PRO A 106 7.04 7.47 -1.12
N LEU A 107 7.07 7.66 0.19
CA LEU A 107 6.41 6.77 1.16
C LEU A 107 4.89 6.80 0.96
N TYR A 108 4.35 7.96 0.63
CA TYR A 108 2.93 8.21 0.34
C TYR A 108 2.81 9.38 -0.66
N THR A 109 1.69 9.46 -1.34
CA THR A 109 1.41 10.57 -2.29
C THR A 109 0.71 11.74 -1.60
N SER A 110 0.05 11.50 -0.47
CA SER A 110 -0.63 12.53 0.33
C SER A 110 -0.90 12.04 1.76
N PRO A 111 -1.07 12.95 2.74
CA PRO A 111 -1.50 12.59 4.10
C PRO A 111 -2.83 11.80 4.10
N VAL A 112 -3.75 12.14 3.21
CA VAL A 112 -5.03 11.43 3.04
C VAL A 112 -4.80 9.97 2.65
N GLU A 113 -3.86 9.69 1.75
CA GLU A 113 -3.52 8.31 1.36
C GLU A 113 -3.08 7.50 2.57
N LEU A 114 -2.26 8.09 3.44
CA LEU A 114 -1.76 7.40 4.63
C LEU A 114 -2.87 7.15 5.65
N GLU A 115 -3.77 8.12 5.86
CA GLU A 115 -4.94 7.94 6.72
C GLU A 115 -5.84 6.81 6.19
N VAL A 116 -6.16 6.82 4.90
CA VAL A 116 -6.96 5.75 4.27
C VAL A 116 -6.26 4.40 4.40
N ARG A 117 -4.94 4.35 4.27
CA ARG A 117 -4.15 3.12 4.46
C ARG A 117 -4.30 2.58 5.89
N ALA A 118 -4.13 3.44 6.91
CA ALA A 118 -4.29 3.03 8.30
C ALA A 118 -5.71 2.53 8.61
N LEU A 119 -6.73 3.24 8.15
CA LEU A 119 -8.13 2.82 8.31
C LEU A 119 -8.43 1.49 7.60
N THR A 120 -7.87 1.26 6.42
CA THR A 120 -8.08 0.01 5.69
C THR A 120 -7.33 -1.17 6.30
N GLU A 121 -6.15 -0.96 6.88
CA GLU A 121 -5.44 -1.99 7.65
C GLU A 121 -6.26 -2.40 8.88
N LEU A 122 -6.76 -1.45 9.67
CA LEU A 122 -7.66 -1.73 10.79
C LEU A 122 -8.91 -2.49 10.34
N TRP A 123 -9.50 -2.11 9.21
CA TRP A 123 -10.67 -2.81 8.67
C TRP A 123 -10.36 -4.27 8.33
N VAL A 124 -9.20 -4.56 7.76
CA VAL A 124 -8.74 -5.94 7.45
C VAL A 124 -8.59 -6.76 8.73
N GLU A 125 -7.96 -6.21 9.76
CA GLU A 125 -7.78 -6.88 11.05
C GLU A 125 -9.13 -7.19 11.69
N LEU A 126 -10.02 -6.22 11.80
CA LEU A 126 -11.38 -6.42 12.33
C LEU A 126 -12.20 -7.42 11.50
N ALA A 127 -12.02 -7.45 10.18
CA ALA A 127 -12.66 -8.44 9.32
C ALA A 127 -12.17 -9.86 9.61
N GLY A 128 -10.89 -10.03 9.94
CA GLY A 128 -10.29 -11.28 10.38
C GLY A 128 -10.90 -11.76 11.71
N ILE A 129 -10.94 -10.90 12.73
CA ILE A 129 -11.51 -11.20 14.05
C ILE A 129 -13.01 -11.51 13.92
N LYS A 130 -13.75 -10.74 13.12
CA LYS A 130 -15.17 -11.01 12.83
C LYS A 130 -15.38 -12.37 12.19
N LYS A 131 -14.50 -12.82 11.30
CA LYS A 131 -14.57 -14.15 10.69
C LYS A 131 -14.38 -15.24 11.73
N ALA A 132 -13.43 -15.09 12.65
CA ALA A 132 -13.22 -16.02 13.76
C ALA A 132 -14.45 -16.06 14.69
N ALA A 133 -14.97 -14.90 15.12
CA ALA A 133 -16.17 -14.80 15.94
C ALA A 133 -17.41 -15.43 15.25
N LYS A 134 -17.53 -15.28 13.92
CA LYS A 134 -18.59 -15.95 13.15
C LYS A 134 -18.45 -17.47 13.24
N TYR A 135 -17.25 -18.00 13.08
CA TYR A 135 -17.00 -19.43 13.17
C TYR A 135 -17.35 -19.97 14.57
N THR A 136 -16.83 -19.35 15.63
CA THR A 136 -17.13 -19.73 17.02
C THR A 136 -18.65 -19.71 17.29
N ARG A 137 -19.34 -18.63 16.88
CA ARG A 137 -20.79 -18.54 16.99
C ARG A 137 -21.53 -19.72 16.34
N THR A 138 -21.10 -20.11 15.13
CA THR A 138 -21.77 -21.20 14.40
C THR A 138 -21.42 -22.59 14.93
N THR A 139 -20.29 -22.74 15.62
CA THR A 139 -19.82 -24.03 16.15
C THR A 139 -20.28 -24.26 17.58
N THR A 140 -20.28 -23.22 18.44
CA THR A 140 -20.55 -23.37 19.87
C THR A 140 -21.92 -22.85 20.28
N ASN A 141 -22.54 -22.00 19.45
CA ASN A 141 -23.76 -21.24 19.77
C ASN A 141 -23.66 -20.43 21.08
N ASP A 142 -22.45 -20.09 21.52
CA ASP A 142 -22.18 -19.36 22.73
C ASP A 142 -22.74 -17.93 22.67
N PRO A 143 -23.51 -17.45 23.67
CA PRO A 143 -24.12 -16.13 23.66
C PRO A 143 -23.09 -14.99 23.51
N LEU A 144 -21.93 -15.11 24.15
CA LEU A 144 -20.84 -14.10 24.06
C LEU A 144 -20.27 -14.05 22.64
N ALA A 145 -20.10 -15.21 21.99
CA ALA A 145 -19.64 -15.26 20.58
C ALA A 145 -20.67 -14.66 19.62
N VAL A 146 -21.97 -14.84 19.89
CA VAL A 146 -23.06 -14.22 19.12
C VAL A 146 -23.01 -12.69 19.26
N GLU A 147 -22.88 -12.19 20.49
CA GLU A 147 -22.81 -10.76 20.78
C GLU A 147 -21.56 -10.13 20.17
N THR A 148 -20.39 -10.72 20.39
CA THR A 148 -19.12 -10.29 19.81
C THR A 148 -19.22 -10.18 18.29
N TYR A 149 -19.78 -11.18 17.63
CA TYR A 149 -19.98 -11.13 16.17
C TYR A 149 -20.89 -9.97 15.74
N LYS A 150 -22.00 -9.72 16.47
CA LYS A 150 -22.93 -8.60 16.18
C LYS A 150 -22.22 -7.25 16.30
N ILE A 151 -21.44 -7.06 17.37
CA ILE A 151 -20.64 -5.85 17.60
C ILE A 151 -19.63 -5.66 16.47
N LEU A 152 -18.80 -6.65 16.18
CA LEU A 152 -17.77 -6.57 15.13
C LEU A 152 -18.39 -6.33 13.74
N ARG A 153 -19.56 -6.92 13.45
CA ARG A 153 -20.29 -6.68 12.20
C ARG A 153 -20.69 -5.20 12.09
N ARG A 154 -21.18 -4.60 13.16
CA ARG A 154 -21.58 -3.18 13.21
C ARG A 154 -20.37 -2.27 13.02
N TYR A 155 -19.29 -2.51 13.76
CA TYR A 155 -18.06 -1.74 13.67
C TYR A 155 -17.41 -1.83 12.29
N THR A 156 -17.25 -3.03 11.74
CA THR A 156 -16.66 -3.19 10.39
C THR A 156 -17.50 -2.50 9.31
N LYS A 157 -18.84 -2.44 9.46
CA LYS A 157 -19.69 -1.69 8.54
C LYS A 157 -19.48 -0.18 8.65
N ARG A 158 -19.49 0.36 9.88
CA ARG A 158 -19.24 1.80 10.12
C ARG A 158 -17.86 2.22 9.62
N LEU A 159 -16.83 1.42 9.92
CA LEU A 159 -15.47 1.69 9.44
C LEU A 159 -15.38 1.67 7.91
N ALA A 160 -16.05 0.72 7.24
CA ALA A 160 -16.10 0.68 5.78
C ALA A 160 -16.76 1.92 5.17
N THR A 161 -17.80 2.48 5.82
CA THR A 161 -18.41 3.76 5.42
C THR A 161 -17.41 4.90 5.58
N ARG A 162 -16.76 5.01 6.74
CA ARG A 162 -15.75 6.05 7.00
C ARG A 162 -14.58 5.99 6.02
N ILE A 163 -14.10 4.77 5.70
CA ILE A 163 -13.07 4.56 4.69
C ILE A 163 -13.53 5.07 3.33
N HIS A 164 -14.77 4.80 2.94
CA HIS A 164 -15.30 5.26 1.66
C HIS A 164 -15.33 6.79 1.59
N GLU A 165 -15.87 7.44 2.61
CA GLU A 165 -15.95 8.90 2.72
C GLU A 165 -14.55 9.52 2.60
N LYS A 166 -13.60 9.04 3.40
CA LYS A 166 -12.23 9.56 3.39
C LYS A 166 -11.50 9.26 2.06
N ALA A 167 -11.71 8.08 1.48
CA ALA A 167 -11.10 7.71 0.21
C ALA A 167 -11.59 8.54 -0.97
N LEU A 168 -12.78 9.17 -0.90
CA LEU A 168 -13.25 10.11 -1.94
C LEU A 168 -12.38 11.36 -2.07
N GLU A 169 -11.57 11.68 -1.05
CA GLU A 169 -10.57 12.75 -1.14
C GLU A 169 -9.38 12.36 -2.04
N LEU A 170 -9.17 11.05 -2.30
CA LEU A 170 -8.14 10.55 -3.21
C LEU A 170 -8.62 10.66 -4.67
N PRO A 171 -7.95 11.43 -5.54
CA PRO A 171 -8.39 11.63 -6.93
C PRO A 171 -8.62 10.31 -7.68
N LEU A 172 -7.69 9.37 -7.57
CA LEU A 172 -7.80 8.06 -8.23
C LEU A 172 -9.01 7.25 -7.74
N TYR A 173 -9.30 7.28 -6.43
CA TYR A 173 -10.46 6.58 -5.89
C TYR A 173 -11.77 7.22 -6.33
N ARG A 174 -11.86 8.55 -6.27
CA ARG A 174 -13.02 9.31 -6.73
C ARG A 174 -13.34 9.03 -8.21
N THR A 175 -12.34 9.12 -9.08
CA THR A 175 -12.50 8.83 -10.51
C THR A 175 -12.90 7.37 -10.76
N ALA A 176 -12.40 6.41 -9.96
CA ALA A 176 -12.81 5.02 -10.08
C ALA A 176 -14.27 4.78 -9.67
N VAL A 177 -14.77 5.53 -8.67
CA VAL A 177 -16.18 5.51 -8.28
C VAL A 177 -17.05 6.09 -9.39
N GLU A 178 -16.71 7.28 -9.90
CA GLU A 178 -17.49 8.02 -10.90
C GLU A 178 -17.56 7.28 -12.24
N ARG A 179 -16.40 6.84 -12.76
CA ARG A 179 -16.34 6.23 -14.11
C ARG A 179 -16.70 4.77 -14.16
N PHE A 180 -16.42 4.03 -13.09
CA PHE A 180 -16.55 2.57 -13.11
C PHE A 180 -17.45 2.01 -11.99
N GLY A 181 -18.02 2.85 -11.14
CA GLY A 181 -18.83 2.39 -10.00
C GLY A 181 -18.07 1.52 -9.00
N LEU A 182 -16.73 1.50 -9.07
CA LEU A 182 -15.88 0.76 -8.15
C LEU A 182 -15.82 1.49 -6.81
N LYS A 183 -16.25 0.85 -5.72
CA LYS A 183 -16.29 1.50 -4.41
C LYS A 183 -16.11 0.54 -3.23
N GLY A 184 -15.80 1.11 -2.07
CA GLY A 184 -15.75 0.44 -0.77
C GLY A 184 -14.33 0.19 -0.27
N ALA A 185 -14.24 -0.32 0.98
CA ALA A 185 -12.98 -0.47 1.71
C ALA A 185 -11.93 -1.31 0.97
N THR A 186 -12.35 -2.33 0.22
CA THR A 186 -11.45 -3.17 -0.58
C THR A 186 -10.74 -2.39 -1.68
N LEU A 187 -11.46 -1.52 -2.40
CA LEU A 187 -10.86 -0.67 -3.41
C LEU A 187 -9.97 0.39 -2.77
N ALA A 188 -10.42 0.99 -1.67
CA ALA A 188 -9.64 1.96 -0.91
C ALA A 188 -8.30 1.37 -0.43
N TYR A 189 -8.32 0.12 0.06
CA TYR A 189 -7.09 -0.61 0.40
C TYR A 189 -6.15 -0.72 -0.80
N ILE A 190 -6.65 -1.21 -1.93
CA ILE A 190 -5.87 -1.41 -3.15
C ILE A 190 -5.22 -0.10 -3.61
N ILE A 191 -6.00 0.98 -3.65
CA ILE A 191 -5.51 2.28 -4.12
C ILE A 191 -4.51 2.88 -3.13
N SER A 192 -4.83 2.95 -1.83
CA SER A 192 -3.94 3.58 -0.84
C SER A 192 -2.61 2.84 -0.63
N HIS A 193 -2.53 1.54 -0.93
CA HIS A 193 -1.30 0.77 -0.80
C HIS A 193 -0.46 0.72 -2.08
N ASP A 194 -1.07 0.94 -3.23
CA ASP A 194 -0.42 0.73 -4.52
C ASP A 194 -0.60 1.90 -5.51
N SER A 195 -0.97 3.10 -5.04
CA SER A 195 -1.19 4.30 -5.87
C SER A 195 -0.01 4.59 -6.82
N ILE A 196 1.21 4.59 -6.30
CA ILE A 196 2.43 4.79 -7.06
C ILE A 196 2.70 3.61 -8.00
N VAL A 197 2.44 2.39 -7.51
CA VAL A 197 2.67 1.15 -8.28
C VAL A 197 1.82 1.08 -9.53
N PHE A 198 0.59 1.59 -9.50
CA PHE A 198 -0.27 1.68 -10.67
C PHE A 198 0.29 2.58 -11.77
N LYS A 199 1.05 3.60 -11.39
CA LYS A 199 1.70 4.54 -12.32
C LYS A 199 2.99 3.97 -12.91
N THR A 200 3.76 3.23 -12.12
CA THR A 200 5.13 2.82 -12.45
C THR A 200 5.25 1.43 -13.06
N LEU A 201 4.40 0.48 -12.68
CA LEU A 201 4.50 -0.88 -13.21
C LEU A 201 3.77 -1.06 -14.53
N SER A 202 4.35 -1.89 -15.40
CA SER A 202 3.67 -2.40 -16.58
C SER A 202 2.45 -3.25 -16.17
N ARG A 203 1.55 -3.50 -17.14
CA ARG A 203 0.40 -4.39 -16.92
C ARG A 203 0.83 -5.76 -16.40
N THR A 204 1.83 -6.37 -17.01
CA THR A 204 2.33 -7.70 -16.58
C THR A 204 2.95 -7.64 -15.18
N GLY A 205 3.67 -6.55 -14.86
CA GLY A 205 4.21 -6.31 -13.53
C GLY A 205 3.12 -6.25 -12.46
N LEU A 206 2.02 -5.54 -12.73
CA LEU A 206 0.84 -5.50 -11.85
C LEU A 206 0.18 -6.87 -11.69
N GLU A 207 -0.04 -7.61 -12.79
CA GLU A 207 -0.64 -8.94 -12.73
C GLU A 207 0.25 -9.91 -11.90
N ARG A 208 1.59 -9.79 -11.98
CA ARG A 208 2.53 -10.54 -11.12
C ARG A 208 2.44 -10.12 -9.66
N ARG A 209 2.44 -8.82 -9.37
CA ARG A 209 2.33 -8.28 -8.01
C ARG A 209 1.06 -8.74 -7.30
N TYR A 210 -0.04 -8.85 -8.05
CA TYR A 210 -1.31 -9.36 -7.56
C TYR A 210 -1.48 -10.88 -7.74
N GLU A 211 -0.42 -11.61 -8.08
CA GLU A 211 -0.36 -13.08 -8.19
C GLU A 211 -1.47 -13.68 -9.08
N LEU A 212 -1.92 -12.95 -10.12
CA LEU A 212 -3.05 -13.35 -10.96
C LEU A 212 -2.70 -14.46 -11.97
N PHE A 213 -1.46 -14.95 -11.97
CA PHE A 213 -1.01 -16.08 -12.77
C PHE A 213 -1.04 -17.42 -12.02
N ARG A 214 -1.09 -17.39 -10.68
CA ARG A 214 -1.05 -18.61 -9.84
C ARG A 214 -2.42 -19.30 -9.78
N ARG A 215 -2.41 -20.62 -9.83
CA ARG A 215 -3.49 -21.50 -9.36
C ARG A 215 -3.19 -21.90 -7.90
N PRO A 216 -4.16 -22.29 -7.14
CA PRO A 216 -5.49 -21.78 -6.81
C PRO A 216 -5.43 -20.84 -5.58
N TRP A 217 -6.58 -20.53 -4.96
CA TRP A 217 -6.83 -19.60 -3.87
C TRP A 217 -5.95 -19.74 -2.60
N ARG A 218 -5.34 -20.90 -2.36
CA ARG A 218 -4.51 -21.15 -1.17
C ARG A 218 -3.13 -20.51 -1.34
N GLY A 219 -2.70 -19.73 -0.32
CA GLY A 219 -1.36 -19.11 -0.27
C GLY A 219 -1.23 -17.79 -1.04
N ARG A 220 -2.32 -17.18 -1.51
CA ARG A 220 -2.27 -15.84 -2.13
C ARG A 220 -2.10 -14.76 -1.08
N GLY A 221 -1.29 -13.77 -1.38
CA GLY A 221 -1.14 -12.57 -0.55
C GLY A 221 -2.45 -11.78 -0.41
N LEU A 222 -2.54 -10.97 0.64
CA LEU A 222 -3.73 -10.19 0.99
C LEU A 222 -4.25 -9.33 -0.17
N ARG A 223 -3.36 -8.63 -0.89
CA ARG A 223 -3.73 -7.80 -2.06
C ARG A 223 -4.49 -8.59 -3.13
N SER A 224 -3.99 -9.78 -3.45
CA SER A 224 -4.62 -10.68 -4.40
C SER A 224 -6.00 -11.13 -3.94
N GLN A 225 -6.13 -11.51 -2.68
CA GLN A 225 -7.42 -11.92 -2.09
C GLN A 225 -8.43 -10.78 -2.13
N LEU A 226 -8.03 -9.57 -1.76
CA LEU A 226 -8.91 -8.39 -1.78
C LEU A 226 -9.35 -8.03 -3.21
N LEU A 227 -8.45 -8.08 -4.19
CA LEU A 227 -8.82 -7.83 -5.59
C LEU A 227 -9.80 -8.86 -6.12
N ILE A 228 -9.63 -10.12 -5.78
CA ILE A 228 -10.55 -11.20 -6.15
C ILE A 228 -11.90 -11.02 -5.46
N LEU A 229 -11.90 -10.61 -4.19
CA LEU A 229 -13.12 -10.28 -3.46
C LEU A 229 -13.87 -9.11 -4.12
N LEU A 230 -13.16 -8.07 -4.56
CA LEU A 230 -13.74 -6.97 -5.32
C LEU A 230 -14.35 -7.45 -6.64
N ALA A 231 -13.63 -8.30 -7.39
CA ALA A 231 -14.12 -8.87 -8.64
C ALA A 231 -15.39 -9.69 -8.44
N ASN A 232 -15.42 -10.57 -7.43
CA ASN A 232 -16.64 -11.32 -7.07
C ASN A 232 -17.81 -10.38 -6.74
N LYS A 233 -17.56 -9.33 -5.93
CA LYS A 233 -18.60 -8.37 -5.57
C LYS A 233 -19.16 -7.65 -6.79
N MET A 234 -18.34 -7.30 -7.77
CA MET A 234 -18.82 -6.67 -9.02
C MET A 234 -19.72 -7.60 -9.83
N VAL A 235 -19.38 -8.88 -9.90
CA VAL A 235 -20.19 -9.88 -10.59
C VAL A 235 -21.51 -10.12 -9.84
N LEU A 236 -21.48 -10.33 -8.52
CA LEU A 236 -22.66 -10.55 -7.68
C LEU A 236 -23.62 -9.35 -7.70
N ASN A 237 -23.11 -8.14 -7.73
CA ASN A 237 -23.91 -6.91 -7.84
C ASN A 237 -24.36 -6.62 -9.28
N LYS A 238 -24.18 -7.56 -10.22
CA LYS A 238 -24.55 -7.44 -11.63
C LYS A 238 -24.05 -6.17 -12.32
N HIS A 239 -22.81 -5.76 -11.97
CA HIS A 239 -22.20 -4.57 -12.56
C HIS A 239 -21.90 -4.81 -14.05
N LEU A 240 -22.66 -4.17 -14.95
CA LEU A 240 -22.72 -4.46 -16.39
C LEU A 240 -21.34 -4.66 -17.05
N ARG A 241 -20.42 -3.73 -16.81
CA ARG A 241 -19.04 -3.76 -17.37
C ARG A 241 -18.27 -5.02 -17.01
N TYR A 242 -18.40 -5.49 -15.77
CA TYR A 242 -17.61 -6.62 -15.25
C TYR A 242 -18.38 -7.94 -15.38
N LEU A 243 -19.70 -7.89 -15.32
CA LEU A 243 -20.57 -9.04 -15.57
C LEU A 243 -20.39 -9.54 -17.01
N SER A 244 -20.38 -8.64 -18.00
CA SER A 244 -20.17 -9.00 -19.41
C SER A 244 -18.85 -9.76 -19.65
N VAL A 245 -17.79 -9.34 -18.98
CA VAL A 245 -16.47 -10.02 -19.02
C VAL A 245 -16.59 -11.42 -18.40
N TYR A 246 -17.26 -11.54 -17.25
CA TYR A 246 -17.47 -12.80 -16.56
C TYR A 246 -18.26 -13.80 -17.42
N GLU A 247 -19.42 -13.39 -17.93
CA GLU A 247 -20.31 -14.23 -18.76
C GLU A 247 -19.64 -14.65 -20.07
N SER A 248 -18.88 -13.74 -20.71
CA SER A 248 -18.12 -14.06 -21.91
C SER A 248 -17.13 -15.21 -21.69
N TYR A 249 -16.54 -15.32 -20.48
CA TYR A 249 -15.65 -16.42 -20.14
C TYR A 249 -16.39 -17.71 -19.83
N LEU A 250 -17.54 -17.63 -19.14
CA LEU A 250 -18.38 -18.81 -18.91
C LEU A 250 -18.90 -19.40 -20.22
N ARG A 251 -19.36 -18.58 -21.16
CA ARG A 251 -19.81 -19.02 -22.48
C ARG A 251 -18.72 -19.75 -23.29
N ARG A 252 -17.44 -19.48 -22.99
CA ARG A 252 -16.28 -20.21 -23.56
C ARG A 252 -15.93 -21.47 -22.77
N GLY A 253 -16.81 -21.99 -21.92
CA GLY A 253 -16.57 -23.20 -21.11
C GLY A 253 -15.53 -23.03 -20.01
N LYS A 254 -15.16 -21.79 -19.63
CA LYS A 254 -14.18 -21.58 -18.56
C LYS A 254 -14.84 -21.71 -17.20
N LYS A 255 -14.11 -22.25 -16.21
CA LYS A 255 -14.60 -22.42 -14.84
C LYS A 255 -14.82 -21.05 -14.18
N HIS A 256 -15.77 -20.99 -13.21
CA HIS A 256 -16.10 -19.78 -12.44
C HIS A 256 -14.86 -19.01 -11.98
N TRP A 257 -13.88 -19.67 -11.34
CA TRP A 257 -12.69 -19.00 -10.82
C TRP A 257 -11.82 -18.36 -11.92
N GLN A 258 -11.78 -18.94 -13.13
CA GLN A 258 -11.05 -18.38 -14.28
C GLN A 258 -11.72 -17.10 -14.78
N ALA A 259 -13.06 -17.10 -14.81
CA ALA A 259 -13.85 -15.94 -15.17
C ALA A 259 -13.64 -14.80 -14.14
N ILE A 260 -13.65 -15.11 -12.84
CA ILE A 260 -13.37 -14.12 -11.78
C ILE A 260 -11.95 -13.56 -11.88
N LEU A 261 -10.93 -14.38 -12.13
CA LEU A 261 -9.57 -13.88 -12.37
C LEU A 261 -9.49 -12.93 -13.58
N ARG A 262 -10.29 -13.18 -14.60
CA ARG A 262 -10.35 -12.30 -15.77
C ARG A 262 -10.97 -10.94 -15.42
N VAL A 263 -12.04 -10.95 -14.61
CA VAL A 263 -12.63 -9.73 -14.07
C VAL A 263 -11.61 -8.97 -13.22
N ALA A 264 -10.89 -9.63 -12.32
CA ALA A 264 -9.84 -9.04 -11.50
C ALA A 264 -8.75 -8.36 -12.36
N LYS A 265 -8.29 -9.05 -13.42
CA LYS A 265 -7.34 -8.48 -14.39
C LYS A 265 -7.92 -7.27 -15.15
N ARG A 266 -9.23 -7.24 -15.40
CA ARG A 266 -9.89 -6.09 -16.02
C ARG A 266 -9.94 -4.91 -15.06
N ILE A 267 -10.30 -5.13 -13.80
CA ILE A 267 -10.31 -4.10 -12.75
C ILE A 267 -8.92 -3.47 -12.60
N LEU A 268 -7.85 -4.27 -12.51
CA LEU A 268 -6.48 -3.74 -12.44
C LEU A 268 -6.11 -2.85 -13.62
N ARG A 269 -6.50 -3.25 -14.83
CA ARG A 269 -6.25 -2.45 -16.03
C ARG A 269 -7.01 -1.14 -16.01
N ASP A 270 -8.26 -1.16 -15.57
CA ASP A 270 -9.08 0.04 -15.47
C ASP A 270 -8.50 1.01 -14.43
N ILE A 271 -8.10 0.53 -13.24
CA ILE A 271 -7.44 1.36 -12.21
C ILE A 271 -6.11 1.92 -12.73
N ARG A 272 -5.28 1.10 -13.39
CA ARG A 272 -3.99 1.56 -13.94
C ARG A 272 -4.19 2.68 -14.96
N ARG A 273 -5.15 2.54 -15.87
CA ARG A 273 -5.45 3.58 -16.85
C ARG A 273 -5.85 4.88 -16.18
N LEU A 274 -6.76 4.82 -15.19
CA LEU A 274 -7.14 5.99 -14.41
C LEU A 274 -5.97 6.62 -13.67
N ALA A 275 -5.06 5.81 -13.11
CA ALA A 275 -3.90 6.32 -12.39
C ALA A 275 -2.96 7.14 -13.30
N ILE A 276 -2.83 6.75 -14.56
CA ILE A 276 -2.06 7.50 -15.56
C ILE A 276 -2.81 8.78 -15.94
N GLU A 277 -4.10 8.69 -16.28
CA GLU A 277 -4.93 9.84 -16.64
C GLU A 277 -4.98 10.91 -15.53
N VAL A 278 -5.13 10.50 -14.26
CA VAL A 278 -5.14 11.40 -13.10
C VAL A 278 -3.77 12.09 -12.92
N GLN A 279 -2.68 11.39 -13.20
CA GLN A 279 -1.34 11.97 -13.15
C GLN A 279 -1.13 13.02 -14.24
N GLU A 280 -1.52 12.70 -15.47
CA GLU A 280 -1.41 13.62 -16.61
C GLU A 280 -2.26 14.88 -16.38
N ALA A 281 -3.48 14.72 -15.86
CA ALA A 281 -4.34 15.86 -15.52
C ALA A 281 -3.75 16.73 -14.39
N GLY A 282 -3.09 16.13 -13.39
CA GLY A 282 -2.41 16.85 -12.31
C GLY A 282 -1.17 17.63 -12.78
N LEU A 283 -0.48 17.14 -13.81
CA LEU A 283 0.66 17.84 -14.43
C LEU A 283 0.24 18.98 -15.37
N ALA A 284 -0.99 18.93 -15.89
CA ALA A 284 -1.55 19.94 -16.79
C ALA A 284 -2.25 21.09 -16.05
N ALA A 285 -2.45 21.00 -14.73
CA ALA A 285 -3.00 22.10 -13.94
C ALA A 285 -1.89 23.17 -13.75
N PRO A 286 -2.14 24.43 -14.13
CA PRO A 286 -1.18 25.51 -13.88
C PRO A 286 -0.95 25.70 -12.37
N ALA A 287 0.30 25.93 -12.00
CA ALA A 287 0.73 26.23 -10.64
C ALA A 287 0.15 27.56 -10.15
#